data_c9c6be7fa0fe1e2cf30e17a480b9f12b
#
_entry.id   c9c6be7fa0fe1e2cf30e17a480b9f12b
#
_cell.length_a   1.000
_cell.length_b   1.000
_cell.length_c   1.000
_cell.angle_alpha   90.00
_cell.angle_beta   90.00
_cell.angle_gamma   90.00
#
_symmetry.space_group_name_H-M   'P 1'
#
loop_
_entity.id
_entity.type
_entity.pdbx_description
1 polymer ?
#
loop_
_entity_poly.entity_id
_entity_poly.type
_entity_poly.pdbx_seq_one_letter_code
_entity_poly.pdbx_strand_id
1 'polypeptide(L)'
;MSKAIYQPKGKAREYSAWACNLYNGYPNACYYCYNNKGITKSKVGGTNVRLKKCLVDEKTALSIFKEELDRYKESIIHDGYLHFNFVSDPCLPETIELNWSCIDYALSKSVPCQVLTKRADWLEHPAVQNALSHPKLLIGFSLTGCDDLEPGASTNDERIKAMQVLHKAGIHTWASIEPIIDPEKSLDMIAKTIECCDHFKIGILSGQKNYTPDQIRNFKAAVDVLNLKSVYWKESLLEYI
;
A
#
# COMPACT_ATOMS: atom_id res chain seq x y z
N MET A 1 2.87 -12.82 -21.61
CA MET A 1 2.32 -12.72 -20.23
C MET A 1 3.16 -11.68 -19.50
N SER A 2 2.52 -10.65 -18.90
CA SER A 2 3.24 -9.58 -18.18
C SER A 2 4.01 -10.14 -16.98
N LYS A 3 5.21 -9.63 -16.74
CA LYS A 3 6.11 -10.08 -15.68
C LYS A 3 6.11 -9.16 -14.46
N ALA A 4 6.09 -7.84 -14.68
CA ALA A 4 6.14 -6.81 -13.66
C ALA A 4 4.77 -6.15 -13.44
N ILE A 5 4.14 -5.64 -14.49
CA ILE A 5 2.86 -4.91 -14.46
C ILE A 5 1.70 -5.87 -14.79
N TYR A 6 0.60 -5.78 -14.03
CA TYR A 6 -0.57 -6.64 -14.22
C TYR A 6 -1.84 -6.00 -13.66
N GLN A 7 -2.99 -6.56 -14.04
CA GLN A 7 -4.28 -6.20 -13.47
C GLN A 7 -4.61 -7.14 -12.29
N PRO A 8 -4.66 -6.63 -11.06
CA PRO A 8 -4.99 -7.44 -9.90
C PRO A 8 -6.47 -7.89 -9.94
N LYS A 9 -6.77 -9.00 -9.24
CA LYS A 9 -8.11 -9.57 -9.10
C LYS A 9 -8.55 -9.57 -7.64
N GLY A 10 -9.87 -9.70 -7.40
CA GLY A 10 -10.45 -9.74 -6.07
C GLY A 10 -10.12 -8.50 -5.24
N LYS A 11 -9.91 -8.67 -3.95
CA LYS A 11 -9.69 -7.55 -3.00
C LYS A 11 -8.53 -6.62 -3.34
N ALA A 12 -7.51 -7.08 -4.06
CA ALA A 12 -6.41 -6.24 -4.50
C ALA A 12 -6.85 -5.22 -5.56
N ARG A 13 -7.87 -5.56 -6.39
CA ARG A 13 -8.40 -4.64 -7.40
C ARG A 13 -9.07 -3.40 -6.79
N GLU A 14 -9.56 -3.49 -5.56
CA GLU A 14 -10.14 -2.34 -4.84
C GLU A 14 -9.09 -1.26 -4.49
N TYR A 15 -7.80 -1.60 -4.52
CA TYR A 15 -6.72 -0.62 -4.37
C TYR A 15 -6.39 0.09 -5.68
N SER A 16 -6.28 -0.65 -6.75
CA SER A 16 -6.04 -0.13 -8.09
C SER A 16 -6.38 -1.16 -9.17
N ALA A 17 -6.76 -0.70 -10.36
CA ALA A 17 -6.95 -1.55 -11.54
C ALA A 17 -5.63 -2.11 -12.09
N TRP A 18 -4.50 -1.45 -11.80
CA TRP A 18 -3.16 -1.83 -12.26
C TRP A 18 -2.17 -1.88 -11.11
N ALA A 19 -1.30 -2.87 -11.13
CA ALA A 19 -0.28 -3.04 -10.10
C ALA A 19 1.06 -3.48 -10.68
N CYS A 20 2.14 -3.13 -9.96
CA CYS A 20 3.49 -3.59 -10.19
C CYS A 20 3.97 -4.37 -8.98
N ASN A 21 4.47 -5.58 -9.18
CA ASN A 21 5.17 -6.36 -8.16
C ASN A 21 6.49 -6.86 -8.74
N LEU A 22 7.60 -6.36 -8.22
CA LEU A 22 8.95 -6.76 -8.63
C LEU A 22 9.52 -7.85 -7.71
N TYR A 23 9.21 -7.77 -6.43
CA TYR A 23 9.72 -8.64 -5.38
C TYR A 23 8.62 -9.48 -4.75
N ASN A 24 9.03 -10.57 -4.13
CA ASN A 24 8.26 -11.40 -3.23
C ASN A 24 8.93 -11.42 -1.85
N GLY A 25 8.16 -11.68 -0.81
CA GLY A 25 8.62 -11.68 0.57
C GLY A 25 8.39 -10.36 1.29
N TYR A 26 8.10 -10.46 2.60
CA TYR A 26 7.67 -9.32 3.38
C TYR A 26 8.23 -9.42 4.81
N PRO A 27 9.40 -8.77 5.09
CA PRO A 27 10.09 -8.88 6.35
C PRO A 27 9.37 -8.20 7.52
N ASN A 28 8.37 -7.34 7.27
CA ASN A 28 7.56 -6.73 8.32
C ASN A 28 6.79 -7.75 9.18
N ALA A 29 6.75 -9.03 8.76
CA ALA A 29 6.33 -10.20 9.52
C ALA A 29 4.98 -10.06 10.26
N CYS A 30 4.04 -9.30 9.68
CA CYS A 30 2.73 -9.08 10.29
C CYS A 30 2.00 -10.41 10.52
N TYR A 31 1.52 -10.68 11.73
CA TYR A 31 0.83 -11.93 12.11
C TYR A 31 -0.43 -12.21 11.30
N TYR A 32 -1.11 -11.18 10.84
CA TYR A 32 -2.31 -11.27 10.01
C TYR A 32 -2.04 -11.34 8.51
N CYS A 33 -0.78 -11.29 8.05
CA CYS A 33 -0.42 -11.18 6.64
C CYS A 33 -0.99 -12.33 5.79
N TYR A 34 -1.77 -11.98 4.78
CA TYR A 34 -2.36 -12.95 3.85
C TYR A 34 -1.31 -13.68 3.01
N ASN A 35 -0.14 -13.06 2.77
CA ASN A 35 0.95 -13.70 2.04
C ASN A 35 1.54 -14.91 2.79
N ASN A 36 1.32 -15.00 4.10
CA ASN A 36 1.79 -16.12 4.93
C ASN A 36 0.71 -17.19 5.17
N LYS A 37 -0.42 -17.13 4.44
CA LYS A 37 -1.55 -18.05 4.58
C LYS A 37 -1.83 -18.82 3.28
N GLY A 38 -2.29 -20.08 3.41
CA GLY A 38 -2.71 -20.90 2.28
C GLY A 38 -1.69 -21.03 1.16
N ILE A 39 -2.16 -21.09 -0.08
CA ILE A 39 -1.33 -21.27 -1.29
C ILE A 39 -0.36 -20.09 -1.51
N THR A 40 -0.71 -18.90 -1.07
CA THR A 40 0.16 -17.72 -1.21
C THR A 40 1.45 -17.86 -0.44
N LYS A 41 1.45 -18.53 0.72
CA LYS A 41 2.64 -18.78 1.54
C LYS A 41 3.78 -19.44 0.75
N SER A 42 3.48 -20.44 -0.07
CA SER A 42 4.50 -21.16 -0.85
C SER A 42 5.00 -20.38 -2.07
N LYS A 43 4.17 -19.48 -2.63
CA LYS A 43 4.47 -18.76 -3.88
C LYS A 43 5.15 -17.42 -3.64
N VAL A 44 4.62 -16.62 -2.72
CA VAL A 44 5.03 -15.22 -2.50
C VAL A 44 5.31 -14.88 -1.05
N GLY A 45 4.99 -15.79 -0.11
CA GLY A 45 5.17 -15.59 1.31
C GLY A 45 6.63 -15.72 1.77
N GLY A 46 6.80 -15.57 3.10
CA GLY A 46 8.09 -15.59 3.79
C GLY A 46 8.63 -14.19 4.05
N THR A 47 9.60 -14.13 4.96
CA THR A 47 10.24 -12.88 5.39
C THR A 47 11.41 -12.47 4.51
N ASN A 48 11.99 -13.39 3.74
CA ASN A 48 13.12 -13.10 2.86
C ASN A 48 12.65 -12.42 1.59
N VAL A 49 13.08 -11.21 1.37
CA VAL A 49 12.84 -10.46 0.14
C VAL A 49 13.64 -11.07 -1.01
N ARG A 50 12.99 -11.27 -2.14
CA ARG A 50 13.64 -11.80 -3.34
C ARG A 50 13.00 -11.24 -4.60
N LEU A 51 13.82 -10.87 -5.57
CA LEU A 51 13.34 -10.49 -6.89
C LEU A 51 12.57 -11.66 -7.52
N LYS A 52 11.51 -11.40 -8.24
CA LYS A 52 10.75 -12.45 -8.96
C LYS A 52 11.66 -13.13 -9.99
N LYS A 53 11.72 -14.46 -9.96
CA LYS A 53 12.60 -15.24 -10.85
C LYS A 53 12.45 -14.91 -12.34
N CYS A 54 11.26 -14.53 -12.80
CA CYS A 54 11.01 -14.15 -14.19
C CYS A 54 11.61 -12.79 -14.58
N LEU A 55 12.13 -12.02 -13.62
CA LEU A 55 12.76 -10.73 -13.84
C LEU A 55 14.29 -10.81 -13.90
N VAL A 56 14.87 -11.97 -13.59
CA VAL A 56 16.29 -12.35 -13.69
C VAL A 56 17.19 -11.55 -12.72
N ASP A 57 17.42 -10.28 -12.98
CA ASP A 57 18.15 -9.31 -12.15
C ASP A 57 17.47 -7.92 -12.20
N GLU A 58 17.93 -6.99 -11.39
CA GLU A 58 17.29 -5.67 -11.25
C GLU A 58 17.40 -4.82 -12.52
N LYS A 59 18.51 -4.92 -13.26
CA LYS A 59 18.69 -4.21 -14.54
C LYS A 59 17.71 -4.72 -15.59
N THR A 60 17.57 -6.02 -15.69
CA THR A 60 16.60 -6.68 -16.58
C THR A 60 15.16 -6.38 -16.12
N ALA A 61 14.89 -6.38 -14.82
CA ALA A 61 13.60 -6.03 -14.26
C ALA A 61 13.16 -4.61 -14.63
N LEU A 62 14.07 -3.64 -14.52
CA LEU A 62 13.82 -2.25 -14.92
C LEU A 62 13.54 -2.13 -16.43
N SER A 63 14.28 -2.86 -17.29
CA SER A 63 14.03 -2.88 -18.73
C SER A 63 12.64 -3.45 -19.04
N ILE A 64 12.31 -4.60 -18.45
CA ILE A 64 10.99 -5.23 -18.60
C ILE A 64 9.88 -4.29 -18.13
N PHE A 65 10.07 -3.63 -16.98
CA PHE A 65 9.11 -2.67 -16.47
C PHE A 65 8.85 -1.53 -17.45
N LYS A 66 9.91 -0.95 -18.02
CA LYS A 66 9.82 0.15 -18.99
C LYS A 66 9.03 -0.27 -20.24
N GLU A 67 9.35 -1.44 -20.80
CA GLU A 67 8.64 -1.99 -21.97
C GLU A 67 7.16 -2.25 -21.67
N GLU A 68 6.84 -2.82 -20.51
CA GLU A 68 5.46 -3.08 -20.09
C GLU A 68 4.71 -1.77 -19.82
N LEU A 69 5.36 -0.79 -19.19
CA LEU A 69 4.78 0.52 -18.94
C LEU A 69 4.43 1.24 -20.24
N ASP A 70 5.36 1.29 -21.19
CA ASP A 70 5.11 1.93 -22.50
C ASP A 70 3.95 1.29 -23.25
N ARG A 71 3.72 -0.01 -23.04
CA ARG A 71 2.57 -0.74 -23.61
C ARG A 71 1.25 -0.41 -22.93
N TYR A 72 1.25 -0.24 -21.60
CA TYR A 72 0.01 -0.15 -20.82
C TYR A 72 -0.29 1.25 -20.29
N LYS A 73 0.59 2.23 -20.46
CA LYS A 73 0.47 3.57 -19.84
C LYS A 73 -0.87 4.25 -20.08
N GLU A 74 -1.40 4.22 -21.31
CA GLU A 74 -2.68 4.87 -21.62
C GLU A 74 -3.84 4.22 -20.85
N SER A 75 -3.84 2.89 -20.75
CA SER A 75 -4.84 2.16 -19.96
C SER A 75 -4.68 2.44 -18.47
N ILE A 76 -3.44 2.52 -17.95
CA ILE A 76 -3.19 2.84 -16.55
C ILE A 76 -3.66 4.26 -16.22
N ILE A 77 -3.36 5.24 -17.08
CA ILE A 77 -3.79 6.63 -16.91
C ILE A 77 -5.33 6.73 -16.94
N HIS A 78 -5.98 6.02 -17.86
CA HIS A 78 -7.44 5.97 -17.95
C HIS A 78 -8.08 5.35 -16.69
N ASP A 79 -7.49 4.26 -16.17
CA ASP A 79 -8.03 3.51 -15.04
C ASP A 79 -7.60 4.05 -13.65
N GLY A 80 -6.69 5.02 -13.61
CA GLY A 80 -6.28 5.76 -12.40
C GLY A 80 -4.80 5.67 -12.06
N TYR A 81 -4.35 4.64 -11.36
CA TYR A 81 -2.99 4.56 -10.80
C TYR A 81 -2.31 3.23 -11.09
N LEU A 82 -0.95 3.26 -11.16
CA LEU A 82 -0.12 2.08 -11.01
C LEU A 82 0.25 1.89 -9.53
N HIS A 83 -0.27 0.84 -8.90
CA HIS A 83 -0.02 0.54 -7.49
C HIS A 83 1.26 -0.28 -7.29
N PHE A 84 2.11 0.12 -6.38
CA PHE A 84 3.35 -0.56 -5.95
C PHE A 84 3.18 -1.04 -4.51
N ASN A 85 3.35 -2.11 -4.23
CA ASN A 85 3.45 -3.56 -4.29
C ASN A 85 2.32 -4.21 -3.45
N PHE A 86 1.87 -5.42 -3.80
CA PHE A 86 0.95 -6.19 -2.94
C PHE A 86 1.63 -7.32 -2.16
N VAL A 87 2.78 -7.79 -2.62
CA VAL A 87 3.44 -9.00 -2.07
C VAL A 87 4.81 -8.72 -1.46
N SER A 88 5.21 -7.47 -1.43
CA SER A 88 6.37 -6.92 -0.75
C SER A 88 6.06 -5.48 -0.34
N ASP A 89 7.03 -4.77 0.22
CA ASP A 89 6.91 -3.35 0.53
C ASP A 89 7.88 -2.55 -0.37
N PRO A 90 7.47 -1.47 -1.04
CA PRO A 90 8.33 -0.71 -1.95
C PRO A 90 9.39 0.14 -1.26
N CYS A 91 9.32 0.28 0.06
CA CYS A 91 10.18 1.14 0.86
C CYS A 91 11.14 0.36 1.78
N LEU A 92 11.33 -0.96 1.54
CA LEU A 92 12.34 -1.74 2.26
C LEU A 92 13.75 -1.44 1.72
N PRO A 93 14.80 -1.56 2.54
CA PRO A 93 16.18 -1.40 2.08
C PRO A 93 16.53 -2.24 0.84
N GLU A 94 15.99 -3.47 0.77
CA GLU A 94 16.25 -4.40 -0.34
C GLU A 94 15.42 -4.12 -1.60
N THR A 95 14.40 -3.27 -1.53
CA THR A 95 13.47 -3.07 -2.66
C THR A 95 13.41 -1.64 -3.15
N ILE A 96 13.87 -0.69 -2.36
CA ILE A 96 13.67 0.73 -2.57
C ILE A 96 14.28 1.22 -3.88
N GLU A 97 15.53 0.85 -4.17
CA GLU A 97 16.24 1.31 -5.37
C GLU A 97 15.51 0.98 -6.67
N LEU A 98 15.14 -0.28 -6.87
CA LEU A 98 14.47 -0.69 -8.10
C LEU A 98 13.03 -0.19 -8.15
N ASN A 99 12.26 -0.28 -7.05
CA ASN A 99 10.89 0.21 -7.05
C ASN A 99 10.81 1.70 -7.36
N TRP A 100 11.67 2.50 -6.73
CA TRP A 100 11.63 3.95 -6.93
C TRP A 100 12.23 4.37 -8.28
N SER A 101 13.18 3.63 -8.85
CA SER A 101 13.58 3.80 -10.25
C SER A 101 12.43 3.54 -11.23
N CYS A 102 11.58 2.54 -10.93
CA CYS A 102 10.38 2.28 -11.71
C CYS A 102 9.30 3.36 -11.53
N ILE A 103 9.12 3.86 -10.30
CA ILE A 103 8.19 4.97 -10.00
C ILE A 103 8.63 6.24 -10.72
N ASP A 104 9.90 6.63 -10.63
CA ASP A 104 10.46 7.79 -11.35
C ASP A 104 10.20 7.70 -12.85
N TYR A 105 10.49 6.53 -13.45
CA TYR A 105 10.23 6.33 -14.86
C TYR A 105 8.73 6.46 -15.19
N ALA A 106 7.84 5.87 -14.39
CA ALA A 106 6.40 5.97 -14.61
C ALA A 106 5.91 7.41 -14.50
N LEU A 107 6.35 8.16 -13.50
CA LEU A 107 6.02 9.56 -13.31
C LEU A 107 6.54 10.43 -14.46
N SER A 108 7.77 10.15 -14.98
CA SER A 108 8.32 10.83 -16.16
C SER A 108 7.49 10.63 -17.44
N LYS A 109 6.71 9.54 -17.49
CA LYS A 109 5.73 9.24 -18.55
C LYS A 109 4.31 9.73 -18.20
N SER A 110 4.18 10.55 -17.17
CA SER A 110 2.91 11.07 -16.65
C SER A 110 1.93 10.00 -16.14
N VAL A 111 2.39 8.81 -15.84
CA VAL A 111 1.59 7.73 -15.24
C VAL A 111 1.46 7.98 -13.74
N PRO A 112 0.24 8.12 -13.19
CA PRO A 112 0.05 8.28 -11.75
C PRO A 112 0.49 7.03 -11.01
N CYS A 113 1.24 7.22 -9.92
CA CYS A 113 1.75 6.13 -9.09
C CYS A 113 1.18 6.18 -7.68
N GLN A 114 0.80 5.01 -7.17
CA GLN A 114 0.31 4.83 -5.80
C GLN A 114 1.22 3.89 -5.03
N VAL A 115 1.77 4.36 -3.94
CA VAL A 115 2.63 3.59 -3.01
C VAL A 115 1.85 3.28 -1.75
N LEU A 116 2.02 2.09 -1.20
CA LEU A 116 1.54 1.71 0.13
C LEU A 116 2.66 1.03 0.90
N THR A 117 2.95 1.53 2.10
CA THR A 117 4.05 1.02 2.92
C THR A 117 3.68 0.92 4.40
N LYS A 118 4.42 0.11 5.14
CA LYS A 118 4.47 0.06 6.61
C LYS A 118 5.81 0.55 7.17
N ARG A 119 6.61 1.21 6.31
CA ARG A 119 7.91 1.78 6.69
C ARG A 119 7.81 3.29 6.78
N ALA A 120 8.58 3.90 7.69
CA ALA A 120 8.69 5.34 7.86
C ALA A 120 10.15 5.85 7.73
N ASP A 121 11.12 4.95 7.66
CA ASP A 121 12.55 5.20 7.71
C ASP A 121 13.21 5.42 6.34
N TRP A 122 12.43 5.68 5.31
CA TRP A 122 12.88 5.78 3.92
C TRP A 122 12.83 7.21 3.34
N LEU A 123 12.24 8.17 4.05
CA LEU A 123 11.95 9.51 3.50
C LEU A 123 13.21 10.27 3.03
N GLU A 124 14.33 10.05 3.69
CA GLU A 124 15.62 10.69 3.35
C GLU A 124 16.46 9.85 2.36
N HIS A 125 15.95 8.68 1.92
CA HIS A 125 16.71 7.83 1.01
C HIS A 125 16.90 8.51 -0.35
N PRO A 126 18.12 8.53 -0.93
CA PRO A 126 18.41 9.24 -2.18
C PRO A 126 17.51 8.82 -3.36
N ALA A 127 17.18 7.53 -3.46
CA ALA A 127 16.36 6.98 -4.54
C ALA A 127 14.95 7.57 -4.63
N VAL A 128 14.43 8.18 -3.56
CA VAL A 128 13.04 8.67 -3.54
C VAL A 128 12.93 10.16 -3.86
N GLN A 129 14.02 10.93 -3.74
CA GLN A 129 13.98 12.39 -3.73
C GLN A 129 13.41 12.99 -5.02
N ASN A 130 13.71 12.42 -6.18
CA ASN A 130 13.18 12.90 -7.46
C ASN A 130 11.66 12.74 -7.56
N ALA A 131 11.15 11.58 -7.13
CA ALA A 131 9.73 11.25 -7.22
C ALA A 131 8.87 12.05 -6.24
N LEU A 132 9.39 12.38 -5.04
CA LEU A 132 8.60 13.01 -3.96
C LEU A 132 8.01 14.36 -4.36
N SER A 133 8.60 15.11 -5.29
CA SER A 133 8.07 16.39 -5.76
C SER A 133 6.98 16.26 -6.84
N HIS A 134 6.70 15.02 -7.33
CA HIS A 134 5.84 14.84 -8.48
C HIS A 134 4.33 14.83 -8.10
N PRO A 135 3.47 15.67 -8.73
CA PRO A 135 2.07 15.82 -8.32
C PRO A 135 1.18 14.59 -8.57
N LYS A 136 1.66 13.62 -9.35
CA LYS A 136 0.95 12.36 -9.64
C LYS A 136 1.40 11.19 -8.75
N LEU A 137 2.18 11.48 -7.71
CA LEU A 137 2.58 10.49 -6.71
C LEU A 137 1.64 10.54 -5.50
N LEU A 138 1.09 9.39 -5.14
CA LEU A 138 0.28 9.20 -3.94
C LEU A 138 0.99 8.26 -2.99
N ILE A 139 1.23 8.68 -1.78
CA ILE A 139 1.91 7.88 -0.76
C ILE A 139 0.94 7.50 0.35
N GLY A 140 0.79 6.21 0.57
CA GLY A 140 -0.08 5.66 1.59
C GLY A 140 0.66 4.89 2.66
N PHE A 141 0.07 4.90 3.85
CA PHE A 141 0.52 4.09 4.98
C PHE A 141 -0.60 3.15 5.43
N SER A 142 -0.23 1.88 5.71
CA SER A 142 -1.15 1.00 6.42
C SER A 142 -1.10 1.35 7.90
N LEU A 143 -2.25 1.61 8.50
CA LEU A 143 -2.39 1.98 9.91
C LEU A 143 -3.40 1.07 10.59
N THR A 144 -2.94 0.23 11.49
CA THR A 144 -3.78 -0.75 12.21
C THR A 144 -3.97 -0.40 13.67
N GLY A 145 -3.08 0.45 14.24
CA GLY A 145 -3.00 0.72 15.66
C GLY A 145 -2.49 -0.46 16.51
N CYS A 146 -1.97 -1.52 15.86
CA CYS A 146 -1.57 -2.77 16.53
C CYS A 146 -0.10 -3.10 16.23
N ASP A 147 0.84 -2.31 16.76
CA ASP A 147 2.29 -2.47 16.53
C ASP A 147 2.81 -3.84 16.99
N ASP A 148 2.25 -4.39 18.06
CA ASP A 148 2.55 -5.73 18.60
C ASP A 148 2.31 -6.85 17.57
N LEU A 149 1.46 -6.64 16.58
CA LEU A 149 1.17 -7.57 15.50
C LEU A 149 1.98 -7.31 14.23
N GLU A 150 2.87 -6.32 14.23
CA GLU A 150 3.66 -5.84 13.08
C GLU A 150 5.16 -5.72 13.41
N PRO A 151 5.83 -6.76 13.95
CA PRO A 151 7.12 -6.66 14.62
C PRO A 151 8.28 -6.14 13.74
N GLY A 152 8.18 -6.25 12.43
CA GLY A 152 9.20 -5.78 11.48
C GLY A 152 8.84 -4.47 10.77
N ALA A 153 7.68 -3.88 11.07
CA ALA A 153 7.25 -2.60 10.51
C ALA A 153 7.74 -1.42 11.38
N SER A 154 7.75 -0.22 10.84
CA SER A 154 7.78 1.00 11.67
C SER A 154 6.50 1.07 12.51
N THR A 155 6.56 1.69 13.68
CA THR A 155 5.36 1.87 14.53
C THR A 155 4.29 2.71 13.83
N ASN A 156 3.03 2.57 14.24
CA ASN A 156 1.96 3.40 13.68
C ASN A 156 2.24 4.91 13.90
N ASP A 157 2.78 5.30 15.05
CA ASP A 157 3.14 6.69 15.33
C ASP A 157 4.27 7.21 14.41
N GLU A 158 5.27 6.40 14.08
CA GLU A 158 6.31 6.76 13.10
C GLU A 158 5.72 6.94 11.70
N ARG A 159 4.82 6.05 11.28
CA ARG A 159 4.12 6.13 9.99
C ARG A 159 3.25 7.39 9.92
N ILE A 160 2.55 7.75 10.99
CA ILE A 160 1.75 8.99 11.08
C ILE A 160 2.66 10.22 10.97
N LYS A 161 3.80 10.25 11.69
CA LYS A 161 4.77 11.34 11.56
C LYS A 161 5.31 11.47 10.13
N ALA A 162 5.64 10.36 9.49
CA ALA A 162 6.06 10.34 8.08
C ALA A 162 4.96 10.90 7.15
N MET A 163 3.70 10.51 7.36
CA MET A 163 2.57 11.04 6.62
C MET A 163 2.42 12.56 6.81
N GLN A 164 2.55 13.06 8.03
CA GLN A 164 2.48 14.49 8.33
C GLN A 164 3.59 15.28 7.61
N VAL A 165 4.82 14.75 7.59
CA VAL A 165 5.95 15.36 6.87
C VAL A 165 5.67 15.44 5.38
N LEU A 166 5.20 14.36 4.77
CA LEU A 166 4.87 14.29 3.35
C LEU A 166 3.72 15.24 2.99
N HIS A 167 2.64 15.22 3.77
CA HIS A 167 1.49 16.09 3.54
C HIS A 167 1.86 17.58 3.66
N LYS A 168 2.67 17.94 4.66
CA LYS A 168 3.19 19.31 4.83
C LYS A 168 4.08 19.74 3.65
N ALA A 169 4.76 18.81 3.01
CA ALA A 169 5.54 19.05 1.79
C ALA A 169 4.67 19.13 0.51
N GLY A 170 3.35 19.02 0.62
CA GLY A 170 2.39 19.11 -0.49
C GLY A 170 2.21 17.80 -1.27
N ILE A 171 2.66 16.67 -0.72
CA ILE A 171 2.49 15.35 -1.34
C ILE A 171 1.11 14.79 -0.97
N HIS A 172 0.41 14.24 -1.95
CA HIS A 172 -0.87 13.57 -1.69
C HIS A 172 -0.66 12.31 -0.85
N THR A 173 -1.31 12.27 0.30
CA THR A 173 -1.22 11.17 1.27
C THR A 173 -2.53 10.43 1.42
N TRP A 174 -2.46 9.13 1.71
CA TRP A 174 -3.63 8.31 1.98
C TRP A 174 -3.36 7.24 3.03
N ALA A 175 -4.40 6.76 3.68
CA ALA A 175 -4.32 5.73 4.71
C ALA A 175 -5.08 4.47 4.32
N SER A 176 -4.43 3.32 4.49
CA SER A 176 -5.09 2.02 4.48
C SER A 176 -5.37 1.59 5.91
N ILE A 177 -6.62 1.74 6.35
CA ILE A 177 -7.15 1.21 7.62
C ILE A 177 -7.61 -0.24 7.35
N GLU A 178 -6.67 -1.04 6.91
CA GLU A 178 -6.89 -2.45 6.59
C GLU A 178 -5.64 -3.27 6.93
N PRO A 179 -5.83 -4.34 7.70
CA PRO A 179 -7.10 -4.79 8.24
C PRO A 179 -7.51 -4.03 9.52
N ILE A 180 -8.82 -3.80 9.70
CA ILE A 180 -9.34 -3.54 11.04
C ILE A 180 -9.08 -4.79 11.86
N ILE A 181 -8.31 -4.65 12.93
CA ILE A 181 -8.03 -5.71 13.92
C ILE A 181 -8.83 -5.42 15.18
N ASP A 182 -8.76 -4.18 15.60
CA ASP A 182 -9.48 -3.58 16.72
C ASP A 182 -10.16 -2.30 16.20
N PRO A 183 -11.50 -2.21 16.24
CA PRO A 183 -12.23 -1.04 15.75
C PRO A 183 -11.89 0.26 16.48
N GLU A 184 -11.64 0.22 17.81
CA GLU A 184 -11.31 1.42 18.59
C GLU A 184 -9.93 1.95 18.22
N LYS A 185 -8.93 1.06 18.12
CA LYS A 185 -7.58 1.43 17.65
C LYS A 185 -7.61 1.95 16.22
N SER A 186 -8.41 1.34 15.34
CA SER A 186 -8.57 1.80 13.95
C SER A 186 -9.20 3.20 13.88
N LEU A 187 -10.17 3.51 14.74
CA LEU A 187 -10.77 4.84 14.86
C LEU A 187 -9.73 5.88 15.35
N ASP A 188 -8.89 5.52 16.32
CA ASP A 188 -7.78 6.35 16.79
C ASP A 188 -6.78 6.68 15.66
N MET A 189 -6.45 5.70 14.80
CA MET A 189 -5.59 5.93 13.63
C MET A 189 -6.20 6.95 12.67
N ILE A 190 -7.50 6.85 12.40
CA ILE A 190 -8.22 7.81 11.56
C ILE A 190 -8.18 9.20 12.20
N ALA A 191 -8.54 9.32 13.48
CA ALA A 191 -8.56 10.59 14.20
C ALA A 191 -7.19 11.29 14.21
N LYS A 192 -6.10 10.53 14.40
CA LYS A 192 -4.73 11.05 14.39
C LYS A 192 -4.23 11.50 13.01
N THR A 193 -4.89 11.06 11.94
CA THR A 193 -4.43 11.35 10.56
C THR A 193 -5.36 12.24 9.76
N ILE A 194 -6.49 12.67 10.31
CA ILE A 194 -7.52 13.43 9.60
C ILE A 194 -6.96 14.71 8.94
N GLU A 195 -6.02 15.40 9.58
CA GLU A 195 -5.42 16.65 9.08
C GLU A 195 -4.33 16.42 8.02
N CYS A 196 -3.82 15.19 7.90
CA CYS A 196 -2.71 14.87 6.99
C CYS A 196 -3.01 13.71 6.04
N CYS A 197 -4.29 13.38 5.84
CA CYS A 197 -4.71 12.29 4.99
C CYS A 197 -5.79 12.76 4.01
N ASP A 198 -5.55 12.62 2.71
CA ASP A 198 -6.49 13.03 1.66
C ASP A 198 -7.53 11.96 1.33
N HIS A 199 -7.21 10.69 1.58
CA HIS A 199 -8.08 9.57 1.26
C HIS A 199 -7.88 8.40 2.20
N PHE A 200 -8.97 7.78 2.66
CA PHE A 200 -8.97 6.58 3.49
C PHE A 200 -9.53 5.39 2.71
N LYS A 201 -8.84 4.25 2.77
CA LYS A 201 -9.37 2.94 2.36
C LYS A 201 -9.53 2.08 3.59
N ILE A 202 -10.77 1.66 3.88
CA ILE A 202 -11.12 1.00 5.14
C ILE A 202 -11.65 -0.40 4.85
N GLY A 203 -11.05 -1.42 5.48
CA GLY A 203 -11.40 -2.82 5.25
C GLY A 203 -11.18 -3.72 6.45
N ILE A 204 -11.98 -4.78 6.53
CA ILE A 204 -11.93 -5.76 7.63
C ILE A 204 -10.84 -6.79 7.45
N LEU A 205 -10.44 -7.41 8.57
CA LEU A 205 -9.55 -8.56 8.59
C LEU A 205 -10.13 -9.74 7.79
N SER A 206 -9.33 -10.33 6.91
CA SER A 206 -9.67 -11.57 6.22
C SER A 206 -9.52 -12.78 7.15
N GLY A 207 -10.51 -13.66 7.20
CA GLY A 207 -10.55 -14.81 8.09
C GLY A 207 -11.21 -14.52 9.43
N GLN A 208 -10.70 -15.14 10.51
CA GLN A 208 -11.28 -14.99 11.85
C GLN A 208 -11.15 -13.56 12.35
N LYS A 209 -12.24 -13.01 12.86
CA LYS A 209 -12.37 -11.65 13.42
C LYS A 209 -12.65 -11.71 14.90
N ASN A 210 -12.12 -10.75 15.66
CA ASN A 210 -12.34 -10.60 17.09
C ASN A 210 -13.41 -9.53 17.40
N TYR A 211 -14.26 -9.23 16.42
CA TYR A 211 -15.34 -8.24 16.54
C TYR A 211 -16.62 -8.73 15.85
N THR A 212 -17.74 -8.16 16.25
CA THR A 212 -19.08 -8.45 15.73
C THR A 212 -19.47 -7.48 14.60
N PRO A 213 -20.49 -7.81 13.78
CA PRO A 213 -21.07 -6.85 12.82
C PRO A 213 -21.54 -5.55 13.46
N ASP A 214 -22.12 -5.59 14.69
CA ASP A 214 -22.55 -4.38 15.39
C ASP A 214 -21.38 -3.46 15.75
N GLN A 215 -20.25 -4.01 16.19
CA GLN A 215 -19.06 -3.21 16.43
C GLN A 215 -18.55 -2.52 15.16
N ILE A 216 -18.64 -3.16 14.01
CA ILE A 216 -18.26 -2.54 12.73
C ILE A 216 -19.30 -1.51 12.28
N ARG A 217 -20.61 -1.74 12.51
CA ARG A 217 -21.65 -0.72 12.26
C ARG A 217 -21.40 0.53 13.11
N ASN A 218 -21.10 0.36 14.39
CA ASN A 218 -20.79 1.47 15.30
C ASN A 218 -19.50 2.20 14.89
N PHE A 219 -18.46 1.46 14.54
CA PHE A 219 -17.23 2.03 14.00
C PHE A 219 -17.49 2.85 12.72
N LYS A 220 -18.26 2.28 11.76
CA LYS A 220 -18.61 3.00 10.55
C LYS A 220 -19.39 4.29 10.84
N ALA A 221 -20.39 4.23 11.72
CA ALA A 221 -21.14 5.40 12.13
C ALA A 221 -20.24 6.47 12.78
N ALA A 222 -19.28 6.06 13.62
CA ALA A 222 -18.31 6.98 14.22
C ALA A 222 -17.41 7.64 13.16
N VAL A 223 -16.99 6.90 12.13
CA VAL A 223 -16.18 7.46 11.03
C VAL A 223 -17.03 8.40 10.16
N ASP A 224 -18.28 8.06 9.87
CA ASP A 224 -19.15 8.87 9.01
C ASP A 224 -19.37 10.29 9.56
N VAL A 225 -19.36 10.47 10.90
CA VAL A 225 -19.51 11.80 11.52
C VAL A 225 -18.22 12.65 11.51
N LEU A 226 -17.06 12.07 11.17
CA LEU A 226 -15.80 12.79 11.10
C LEU A 226 -15.67 13.67 9.85
N ASN A 227 -16.59 13.60 8.89
CA ASN A 227 -16.59 14.36 7.63
C ASN A 227 -15.24 14.28 6.89
N LEU A 228 -14.69 13.07 6.76
CA LEU A 228 -13.42 12.84 6.08
C LEU A 228 -13.48 13.30 4.62
N LYS A 229 -12.38 13.86 4.08
CA LYS A 229 -12.31 14.35 2.69
C LYS A 229 -12.72 13.31 1.66
N SER A 230 -12.26 12.06 1.85
CA SER A 230 -12.57 10.95 0.94
C SER A 230 -12.42 9.61 1.67
N VAL A 231 -13.42 8.75 1.56
CA VAL A 231 -13.42 7.39 2.16
C VAL A 231 -13.87 6.37 1.13
N TYR A 232 -13.11 5.30 1.01
CA TYR A 232 -13.52 4.09 0.30
C TYR A 232 -13.74 2.96 1.31
N TRP A 233 -14.97 2.52 1.43
CA TRP A 233 -15.35 1.35 2.22
C TRP A 233 -15.21 0.11 1.35
N LYS A 234 -14.37 -0.83 1.75
CA LYS A 234 -14.16 -2.06 0.98
C LYS A 234 -15.41 -2.96 0.99
N GLU A 235 -15.68 -3.60 -0.13
CA GLU A 235 -16.86 -4.47 -0.30
C GLU A 235 -16.98 -5.48 0.84
N SER A 236 -15.87 -6.12 1.22
CA SER A 236 -15.88 -7.12 2.30
C SER A 236 -16.25 -6.55 3.68
N LEU A 237 -16.15 -5.23 3.89
CA LEU A 237 -16.65 -4.58 5.09
C LEU A 237 -18.17 -4.35 4.97
N LEU A 238 -18.60 -3.84 3.82
CA LEU A 238 -20.02 -3.56 3.57
C LEU A 238 -20.87 -4.84 3.59
N GLU A 239 -20.33 -5.96 3.08
CA GLU A 239 -20.97 -7.27 3.14
C GLU A 239 -21.03 -7.87 4.56
N TYR A 240 -20.18 -7.40 5.48
CA TYR A 240 -20.08 -7.90 6.84
C TYR A 240 -21.11 -7.26 7.79
N ILE A 241 -21.58 -6.06 7.47
CA ILE A 241 -22.54 -5.26 8.24
C ILE A 241 -23.90 -5.22 7.53
#